data_26738eab845fef5c375015440219fb28
#
_entry.id   26738eab845fef5c375015440219fb28
#
_cell.length_a   1.000
_cell.length_b   1.000
_cell.length_c   1.000
_cell.angle_alpha   90.00
_cell.angle_beta   90.00
_cell.angle_gamma   90.00
#
_symmetry.space_group_name_H-M   'P 1'
#
loop_
_entity.id
_entity.type
_entity.pdbx_description
1 polymer ?
#
loop_
_entity_poly.entity_id
_entity_poly.type
_entity_poly.pdbx_seq_one_letter_code
_entity_poly.pdbx_strand_id
1 'polypeptide(L)'
;MQKILRKRILRDLRDNMFRYLALGFLVIMGMYMIISLVGAAETIIKGTADAAQENWVEDGQFSLFVPLTEEEQSTLKEDGVILEPHFCMDYTLEDGSVLRVFAEREEIDLPRVDSGRLPQESGEIFLEKRYCEEHDISVEDEIMVGGRSFQVCGIGSSPDYETPFRNLSDSAVDSSLFGMGFLTDGDYVRLKGEKRNDRSEEYIYAYRLKETITQQELKEKLQELDMEEEEIDDRYFQEYWERTGGKLDDFKKALDELADGAEELEEG
;
A
#
# COMPACT_ATOMS: atom_id res chain seq x y z
N MET A 1 -13.84 14.75 -72.22
CA MET A 1 -13.03 15.34 -71.10
C MET A 1 -12.72 14.38 -69.98
N GLN A 2 -13.65 13.65 -69.40
CA GLN A 2 -13.41 12.78 -68.26
C GLN A 2 -12.36 11.66 -68.49
N LYS A 3 -12.28 11.02 -69.66
CA LYS A 3 -11.30 9.96 -69.98
C LYS A 3 -9.85 10.47 -70.01
N ILE A 4 -9.64 11.72 -70.45
CA ILE A 4 -8.31 12.33 -70.53
C ILE A 4 -7.84 12.75 -69.13
N LEU A 5 -8.72 13.29 -68.30
CA LEU A 5 -8.45 13.59 -66.89
C LEU A 5 -8.06 12.33 -66.08
N ARG A 6 -8.80 11.22 -66.22
CA ARG A 6 -8.49 9.97 -65.57
C ARG A 6 -7.11 9.40 -65.96
N LYS A 7 -6.74 9.46 -67.25
CA LYS A 7 -5.41 9.02 -67.73
C LYS A 7 -4.29 9.89 -67.17
N ARG A 8 -4.54 11.21 -67.02
CA ARG A 8 -3.56 12.16 -66.44
C ARG A 8 -3.34 11.89 -64.95
N ILE A 9 -4.43 11.71 -64.22
CA ILE A 9 -4.38 11.36 -62.78
C ILE A 9 -3.66 10.05 -62.53
N LEU A 10 -3.95 9.01 -63.32
CA LEU A 10 -3.27 7.70 -63.20
C LEU A 10 -1.77 7.77 -63.51
N ARG A 11 -1.37 8.62 -64.47
CA ARG A 11 0.03 8.83 -64.81
C ARG A 11 0.76 9.59 -63.73
N ASP A 12 0.15 10.66 -63.18
CA ASP A 12 0.67 11.45 -62.08
C ASP A 12 0.80 10.60 -60.80
N LEU A 13 -0.19 9.74 -60.53
CA LEU A 13 -0.14 8.79 -59.43
C LEU A 13 1.02 7.79 -59.57
N ARG A 14 1.28 7.27 -60.76
CA ARG A 14 2.36 6.35 -61.07
C ARG A 14 3.73 7.02 -60.96
N ASP A 15 3.86 8.24 -61.49
CA ASP A 15 5.11 9.00 -61.47
C ASP A 15 5.51 9.45 -60.05
N ASN A 16 4.54 9.60 -59.15
CA ASN A 16 4.72 10.01 -57.75
C ASN A 16 4.35 8.89 -56.74
N MET A 17 4.32 7.63 -57.16
CA MET A 17 3.79 6.52 -56.35
C MET A 17 4.48 6.41 -54.98
N PHE A 18 5.80 6.53 -54.90
CA PHE A 18 6.54 6.49 -53.66
C PHE A 18 6.15 7.60 -52.68
N ARG A 19 5.85 8.78 -53.17
CA ARG A 19 5.40 9.93 -52.37
C ARG A 19 4.01 9.68 -51.78
N TYR A 20 3.08 9.13 -52.53
CA TYR A 20 1.74 8.79 -52.07
C TYR A 20 1.74 7.59 -51.13
N LEU A 21 2.60 6.58 -51.38
CA LEU A 21 2.81 5.48 -50.48
C LEU A 21 3.40 5.93 -49.12
N ALA A 22 4.43 6.79 -49.16
CA ALA A 22 5.01 7.35 -47.94
C ALA A 22 3.97 8.15 -47.14
N LEU A 23 3.14 8.96 -47.80
CA LEU A 23 2.05 9.67 -47.11
C LEU A 23 1.01 8.72 -46.54
N GLY A 24 0.62 7.67 -47.30
CA GLY A 24 -0.28 6.64 -46.83
C GLY A 24 0.25 5.89 -45.60
N PHE A 25 1.52 5.51 -45.64
CA PHE A 25 2.19 4.88 -44.48
C PHE A 25 2.21 5.82 -43.29
N LEU A 26 2.49 7.09 -43.46
CA LEU A 26 2.50 8.07 -42.39
C LEU A 26 1.11 8.20 -41.71
N VAL A 27 0.06 8.22 -42.51
CA VAL A 27 -1.33 8.29 -42.01
C VAL A 27 -1.68 6.98 -41.27
N ILE A 28 -1.36 5.83 -41.86
CA ILE A 28 -1.61 4.51 -41.24
C ILE A 28 -0.86 4.39 -39.90
N MET A 29 0.43 4.75 -39.88
CA MET A 29 1.21 4.74 -38.65
C MET A 29 0.65 5.67 -37.59
N GLY A 30 0.23 6.87 -37.97
CA GLY A 30 -0.41 7.82 -37.04
C GLY A 30 -1.71 7.27 -36.48
N MET A 31 -2.58 6.70 -37.30
CA MET A 31 -3.80 6.03 -36.83
C MET A 31 -3.51 4.84 -35.92
N TYR A 32 -2.54 4.00 -36.31
CA TYR A 32 -2.13 2.86 -35.50
C TYR A 32 -1.62 3.27 -34.12
N MET A 33 -0.80 4.33 -34.07
CA MET A 33 -0.29 4.88 -32.79
C MET A 33 -1.42 5.36 -31.87
N ILE A 34 -2.40 6.07 -32.44
CA ILE A 34 -3.55 6.57 -31.65
C ILE A 34 -4.39 5.40 -31.12
N ILE A 35 -4.73 4.44 -31.99
CA ILE A 35 -5.54 3.27 -31.60
C ILE A 35 -4.80 2.42 -30.56
N SER A 36 -3.50 2.24 -30.73
CA SER A 36 -2.66 1.47 -29.81
C SER A 36 -2.57 2.14 -28.43
N LEU A 37 -2.42 3.47 -28.39
CA LEU A 37 -2.38 4.24 -27.16
C LEU A 37 -3.73 4.21 -26.41
N VAL A 38 -4.84 4.41 -27.13
CA VAL A 38 -6.19 4.35 -26.54
C VAL A 38 -6.49 2.94 -26.04
N GLY A 39 -6.16 1.91 -26.85
CA GLY A 39 -6.36 0.51 -26.44
C GLY A 39 -5.53 0.12 -25.21
N ALA A 40 -4.27 0.56 -25.14
CA ALA A 40 -3.42 0.34 -23.96
C ALA A 40 -4.00 1.03 -22.73
N ALA A 41 -4.43 2.29 -22.84
CA ALA A 41 -5.04 3.01 -21.74
C ALA A 41 -6.34 2.35 -21.25
N GLU A 42 -7.20 1.89 -22.16
CA GLU A 42 -8.43 1.19 -21.81
C GLU A 42 -8.15 -0.15 -21.13
N THR A 43 -7.14 -0.88 -21.58
CA THR A 43 -6.71 -2.16 -20.97
C THR A 43 -6.20 -1.95 -19.55
N ILE A 44 -5.39 -0.91 -19.32
CA ILE A 44 -4.89 -0.58 -17.98
C ILE A 44 -6.05 -0.20 -17.05
N ILE A 45 -6.93 0.70 -17.49
CA ILE A 45 -8.07 1.16 -16.67
C ILE A 45 -8.99 0.00 -16.30
N LYS A 46 -9.32 -0.86 -17.27
CA LYS A 46 -10.16 -2.04 -16.98
C LYS A 46 -9.43 -3.04 -16.09
N GLY A 47 -8.17 -3.34 -16.39
CA GLY A 47 -7.39 -4.29 -15.59
C GLY A 47 -7.24 -3.85 -14.14
N THR A 48 -7.02 -2.56 -13.88
CA THR A 48 -6.98 -2.01 -12.51
C THR A 48 -8.35 -2.06 -11.83
N ALA A 49 -9.42 -1.73 -12.55
CA ALA A 49 -10.77 -1.78 -11.98
C ALA A 49 -11.22 -3.22 -11.67
N ASP A 50 -10.94 -4.16 -12.57
CA ASP A 50 -11.25 -5.58 -12.37
C ASP A 50 -10.45 -6.15 -11.18
N ALA A 51 -9.14 -5.85 -11.11
CA ALA A 51 -8.28 -6.25 -10.00
C ALA A 51 -8.74 -5.63 -8.65
N ALA A 52 -9.14 -4.36 -8.66
CA ALA A 52 -9.67 -3.71 -7.47
C ALA A 52 -10.96 -4.34 -6.97
N GLN A 53 -11.80 -4.83 -7.88
CA GLN A 53 -13.03 -5.52 -7.52
C GLN A 53 -12.78 -6.96 -7.06
N GLU A 54 -11.89 -7.70 -7.72
CA GLU A 54 -11.56 -9.10 -7.39
C GLU A 54 -10.86 -9.22 -6.03
N ASN A 55 -9.96 -8.29 -5.72
CA ASN A 55 -9.18 -8.30 -4.49
C ASN A 55 -9.79 -7.46 -3.36
N TRP A 56 -10.99 -6.94 -3.54
CA TRP A 56 -11.69 -6.14 -2.53
C TRP A 56 -10.85 -4.99 -1.99
N VAL A 57 -10.20 -4.26 -2.91
CA VAL A 57 -9.30 -3.16 -2.56
C VAL A 57 -9.98 -2.13 -1.66
N GLU A 58 -9.26 -1.66 -0.67
CA GLU A 58 -9.70 -0.67 0.30
C GLU A 58 -10.12 0.66 -0.34
N ASP A 59 -11.07 1.37 0.26
CA ASP A 59 -11.35 2.78 -0.07
C ASP A 59 -10.33 3.73 0.60
N GLY A 60 -9.64 3.23 1.61
CA GLY A 60 -8.56 3.88 2.31
C GLY A 60 -8.20 3.17 3.61
N GLN A 61 -7.16 3.68 4.26
CA GLN A 61 -6.67 3.16 5.53
C GLN A 61 -6.38 4.30 6.52
N PHE A 62 -6.39 3.96 7.79
CA PHE A 62 -5.92 4.84 8.86
C PHE A 62 -5.12 4.06 9.89
N SER A 63 -4.20 4.75 10.57
CA SER A 63 -3.38 4.15 11.61
C SER A 63 -3.71 4.77 12.96
N LEU A 64 -3.72 3.95 13.98
CA LEU A 64 -3.92 4.35 15.37
C LEU A 64 -2.72 3.93 16.21
N PHE A 65 -2.55 4.58 17.35
CA PHE A 65 -1.52 4.20 18.32
C PHE A 65 -1.97 3.05 19.23
N VAL A 66 -3.28 2.87 19.34
CA VAL A 66 -3.95 1.82 20.14
C VAL A 66 -4.98 1.14 19.25
N PRO A 67 -5.18 -0.17 19.35
CA PRO A 67 -6.23 -0.83 18.59
C PRO A 67 -7.61 -0.36 19.06
N LEU A 68 -8.55 -0.24 18.11
CA LEU A 68 -9.95 0.04 18.42
C LEU A 68 -10.53 -1.06 19.31
N THR A 69 -11.31 -0.65 20.29
CA THR A 69 -12.11 -1.55 21.11
C THR A 69 -13.20 -2.26 20.29
N GLU A 70 -13.73 -3.35 20.79
CA GLU A 70 -14.84 -4.06 20.14
C GLU A 70 -16.08 -3.17 19.99
N GLU A 71 -16.33 -2.25 20.94
CA GLU A 71 -17.44 -1.32 20.92
C GLU A 71 -17.28 -0.28 19.83
N GLU A 72 -16.10 0.32 19.68
CA GLU A 72 -15.77 1.29 18.63
C GLU A 72 -15.86 0.66 17.24
N GLN A 73 -15.29 -0.55 17.07
CA GLN A 73 -15.40 -1.28 15.81
C GLN A 73 -16.87 -1.62 15.47
N SER A 74 -17.66 -2.01 16.45
CA SER A 74 -19.08 -2.29 16.25
C SER A 74 -19.85 -1.04 15.84
N THR A 75 -19.58 0.09 16.48
CA THR A 75 -20.18 1.38 16.14
C THR A 75 -19.88 1.79 14.70
N LEU A 76 -18.62 1.70 14.28
CA LEU A 76 -18.23 2.01 12.90
C LEU A 76 -18.88 1.05 11.89
N LYS A 77 -19.00 -0.25 12.22
CA LYS A 77 -19.70 -1.23 11.38
C LYS A 77 -21.20 -0.93 11.23
N GLU A 78 -21.88 -0.50 12.31
CA GLU A 78 -23.29 -0.08 12.29
C GLU A 78 -23.50 1.15 11.40
N ASP A 79 -22.56 2.08 11.40
CA ASP A 79 -22.55 3.28 10.56
C ASP A 79 -22.28 2.98 9.07
N GLY A 80 -21.92 1.76 8.74
CA GLY A 80 -21.71 1.33 7.35
C GLY A 80 -20.25 1.32 6.91
N VAL A 81 -19.31 1.29 7.85
CA VAL A 81 -17.89 1.06 7.58
C VAL A 81 -17.58 -0.42 7.67
N ILE A 82 -17.00 -1.00 6.63
CA ILE A 82 -16.38 -2.33 6.69
C ILE A 82 -14.94 -2.10 7.09
N LEU A 83 -14.51 -2.68 8.19
CA LEU A 83 -13.18 -2.51 8.76
C LEU A 83 -12.47 -3.85 8.85
N GLU A 84 -11.22 -3.88 8.42
CA GLU A 84 -10.33 -5.01 8.62
C GLU A 84 -8.99 -4.55 9.23
N PRO A 85 -8.51 -5.21 10.32
CA PRO A 85 -7.21 -4.93 10.90
C PRO A 85 -6.09 -5.41 9.97
N HIS A 86 -5.25 -4.50 9.50
CA HIS A 86 -4.02 -4.79 8.77
C HIS A 86 -2.80 -4.54 9.65
N PHE A 87 -2.83 -5.09 10.85
CA PHE A 87 -1.74 -4.94 11.81
C PHE A 87 -0.47 -5.59 11.30
N CYS A 88 0.66 -4.96 11.56
CA CYS A 88 1.92 -5.45 11.07
C CYS A 88 3.08 -5.25 12.04
N MET A 89 4.11 -6.06 11.86
CA MET A 89 5.37 -5.98 12.59
C MET A 89 6.53 -6.12 11.63
N ASP A 90 7.58 -5.33 11.82
CA ASP A 90 8.81 -5.41 11.04
C ASP A 90 9.83 -6.30 11.74
N TYR A 91 10.45 -7.21 10.99
CA TYR A 91 11.54 -8.09 11.45
C TYR A 91 12.76 -7.93 10.56
N THR A 92 13.93 -7.61 11.15
CA THR A 92 15.19 -7.64 10.42
C THR A 92 15.67 -9.08 10.32
N LEU A 93 15.96 -9.53 9.11
CA LEU A 93 16.45 -10.87 8.80
C LEU A 93 17.99 -10.91 8.85
N GLU A 94 18.58 -12.12 8.73
CA GLU A 94 20.03 -12.32 8.86
C GLU A 94 20.85 -11.59 7.78
N ASP A 95 20.28 -11.37 6.60
CA ASP A 95 20.89 -10.64 5.49
C ASP A 95 20.79 -9.12 5.62
N GLY A 96 20.08 -8.63 6.64
CA GLY A 96 19.84 -7.23 6.93
C GLY A 96 18.61 -6.64 6.23
N SER A 97 17.91 -7.43 5.42
CA SER A 97 16.60 -7.05 4.87
C SER A 97 15.54 -7.00 5.97
N VAL A 98 14.46 -6.27 5.73
CA VAL A 98 13.33 -6.16 6.65
C VAL A 98 12.10 -6.81 6.03
N LEU A 99 11.51 -7.75 6.73
CA LEU A 99 10.24 -8.35 6.36
C LEU A 99 9.13 -7.78 7.24
N ARG A 100 8.14 -7.14 6.61
CA ARG A 100 6.90 -6.70 7.25
C ARG A 100 5.92 -7.86 7.23
N VAL A 101 5.49 -8.27 8.41
CA VAL A 101 4.63 -9.44 8.58
C VAL A 101 3.24 -9.01 8.99
N PHE A 102 2.25 -9.55 8.29
CA PHE A 102 0.82 -9.35 8.52
C PHE A 102 0.17 -10.66 8.96
N ALA A 103 -0.95 -10.54 9.66
CA ALA A 103 -1.89 -11.63 9.81
C ALA A 103 -2.64 -11.91 8.50
N GLU A 104 -3.34 -13.03 8.43
CA GLU A 104 -4.24 -13.38 7.32
C GLU A 104 -5.31 -12.32 7.12
N ARG A 105 -5.71 -12.08 5.85
CA ARG A 105 -6.75 -11.13 5.46
C ARG A 105 -7.95 -11.87 4.92
N GLU A 106 -9.14 -11.45 5.32
CA GLU A 106 -10.38 -12.13 4.99
C GLU A 106 -11.32 -11.31 4.08
N GLU A 107 -11.33 -9.98 4.21
CA GLU A 107 -12.34 -9.13 3.56
C GLU A 107 -11.78 -8.03 2.67
N ILE A 108 -10.62 -7.41 3.02
CA ILE A 108 -10.09 -6.24 2.32
C ILE A 108 -8.64 -6.52 1.90
N ASP A 109 -8.26 -6.05 0.70
CA ASP A 109 -6.93 -6.18 0.10
C ASP A 109 -6.42 -7.62 0.08
N LEU A 110 -7.25 -8.52 -0.41
CA LEU A 110 -6.92 -9.95 -0.45
C LEU A 110 -5.68 -10.20 -1.30
N PRO A 111 -4.66 -10.90 -0.76
CA PRO A 111 -3.45 -11.21 -1.49
C PRO A 111 -3.73 -12.07 -2.72
N ARG A 112 -3.13 -11.69 -3.86
CA ARG A 112 -3.19 -12.48 -5.08
C ARG A 112 -2.06 -13.48 -5.11
N VAL A 113 -2.41 -14.76 -5.24
CA VAL A 113 -1.46 -15.87 -5.32
C VAL A 113 -0.98 -16.03 -6.76
N ASP A 114 0.33 -15.91 -7.01
CA ASP A 114 0.97 -16.20 -8.29
C ASP A 114 1.49 -17.65 -8.34
N SER A 115 1.96 -18.19 -7.19
CA SER A 115 2.44 -19.57 -7.06
C SER A 115 2.14 -20.09 -5.65
N GLY A 116 1.84 -21.38 -5.52
CA GLY A 116 1.52 -22.00 -4.24
C GLY A 116 0.11 -21.63 -3.73
N ARG A 117 -0.01 -21.28 -2.47
CA ARG A 117 -1.28 -20.95 -1.77
C ARG A 117 -1.05 -19.99 -0.61
N LEU A 118 -2.12 -19.44 -0.05
CA LEU A 118 -2.07 -18.72 1.23
C LEU A 118 -1.81 -19.69 2.40
N PRO A 119 -1.27 -19.21 3.55
CA PRO A 119 -1.04 -20.02 4.73
C PRO A 119 -2.33 -20.65 5.24
N GLN A 120 -2.28 -21.93 5.63
CA GLN A 120 -3.40 -22.67 6.19
C GLN A 120 -3.00 -23.40 7.47
N GLU A 121 -1.72 -23.69 7.59
CA GLU A 121 -1.17 -24.43 8.74
C GLU A 121 -0.11 -23.58 9.46
N SER A 122 0.06 -23.87 10.75
CA SER A 122 1.10 -23.20 11.54
C SER A 122 2.49 -23.52 11.01
N GLY A 123 3.35 -22.50 10.90
CA GLY A 123 4.69 -22.60 10.34
C GLY A 123 4.76 -22.33 8.84
N GLU A 124 3.68 -21.87 8.24
CA GLU A 124 3.65 -21.45 6.84
C GLU A 124 3.69 -19.93 6.71
N ILE A 125 4.30 -19.47 5.62
CA ILE A 125 4.35 -18.05 5.26
C ILE A 125 4.10 -17.87 3.77
N PHE A 126 3.31 -16.86 3.41
CA PHE A 126 3.17 -16.37 2.05
C PHE A 126 4.02 -15.11 1.90
N LEU A 127 4.80 -15.02 0.81
CA LEU A 127 5.74 -13.92 0.60
C LEU A 127 5.42 -13.10 -0.65
N GLU A 128 5.82 -11.84 -0.60
CA GLU A 128 5.74 -10.92 -1.75
C GLU A 128 6.74 -11.33 -2.84
N LYS A 129 6.26 -11.29 -4.08
CA LYS A 129 6.95 -11.83 -5.26
C LYS A 129 8.30 -11.18 -5.54
N ARG A 130 8.38 -9.84 -5.53
CA ARG A 130 9.63 -9.13 -5.87
C ARG A 130 10.72 -9.39 -4.84
N TYR A 131 10.32 -9.47 -3.56
CA TYR A 131 11.23 -9.86 -2.49
C TYR A 131 11.78 -11.27 -2.72
N CYS A 132 10.90 -12.22 -3.09
CA CYS A 132 11.33 -13.57 -3.41
C CYS A 132 12.25 -13.63 -4.63
N GLU A 133 11.99 -12.85 -5.68
CA GLU A 133 12.83 -12.75 -6.86
C GLU A 133 14.23 -12.21 -6.56
N GLU A 134 14.35 -11.20 -5.68
CA GLU A 134 15.64 -10.60 -5.28
C GLU A 134 16.47 -11.50 -4.35
N HIS A 135 15.80 -12.33 -3.56
CA HIS A 135 16.46 -13.24 -2.59
C HIS A 135 16.53 -14.71 -3.06
N ASP A 136 16.17 -15.00 -4.32
CA ASP A 136 16.14 -16.36 -4.89
C ASP A 136 15.29 -17.36 -4.06
N ILE A 137 14.18 -16.88 -3.46
CA ILE A 137 13.28 -17.69 -2.63
C ILE A 137 12.18 -18.30 -3.51
N SER A 138 11.94 -19.60 -3.31
CA SER A 138 10.91 -20.38 -4.01
C SER A 138 9.89 -20.95 -3.02
N VAL A 139 8.73 -21.37 -3.55
CA VAL A 139 7.76 -22.14 -2.76
C VAL A 139 8.43 -23.43 -2.26
N GLU A 140 8.15 -23.83 -1.02
CA GLU A 140 8.74 -24.92 -0.23
C GLU A 140 10.09 -24.58 0.43
N ASP A 141 10.72 -23.45 0.14
CA ASP A 141 11.90 -23.00 0.89
C ASP A 141 11.54 -22.59 2.33
N GLU A 142 12.55 -22.52 3.18
CA GLU A 142 12.41 -22.08 4.57
C GLU A 142 13.01 -20.69 4.77
N ILE A 143 12.33 -19.85 5.54
CA ILE A 143 12.79 -18.52 5.94
C ILE A 143 12.72 -18.36 7.47
N MET A 144 13.72 -17.69 8.03
CA MET A 144 13.75 -17.39 9.47
C MET A 144 13.18 -16.01 9.76
N VAL A 145 12.08 -15.93 10.51
CA VAL A 145 11.44 -14.67 10.92
C VAL A 145 11.28 -14.64 12.43
N GLY A 146 11.80 -13.62 13.10
CA GLY A 146 11.72 -13.50 14.54
C GLY A 146 12.34 -14.67 15.31
N GLY A 147 13.28 -15.40 14.69
CA GLY A 147 13.93 -16.60 15.26
C GLY A 147 13.12 -17.88 15.16
N ARG A 148 12.09 -17.91 14.33
CA ARG A 148 11.31 -19.10 13.94
C ARG A 148 11.49 -19.41 12.47
N SER A 149 11.53 -20.70 12.13
CA SER A 149 11.50 -21.16 10.74
C SER A 149 10.05 -21.24 10.24
N PHE A 150 9.83 -20.70 9.04
CA PHE A 150 8.56 -20.80 8.32
C PHE A 150 8.80 -21.37 6.94
N GLN A 151 7.94 -22.27 6.49
CA GLN A 151 7.95 -22.78 5.14
C GLN A 151 7.18 -21.82 4.21
N VAL A 152 7.78 -21.44 3.10
CA VAL A 152 7.13 -20.61 2.09
C VAL A 152 6.07 -21.44 1.37
N CYS A 153 4.80 -21.21 1.69
CA CYS A 153 3.67 -21.94 1.11
C CYS A 153 3.14 -21.30 -0.17
N GLY A 154 3.49 -20.04 -0.42
CA GLY A 154 3.09 -19.34 -1.63
C GLY A 154 3.77 -18.01 -1.81
N ILE A 155 3.68 -17.51 -3.04
CA ILE A 155 4.29 -16.27 -3.49
C ILE A 155 3.27 -15.49 -4.32
N GLY A 156 3.23 -14.17 -4.14
CA GLY A 156 2.30 -13.33 -4.90
C GLY A 156 2.41 -11.85 -4.54
N SER A 157 1.31 -11.13 -4.59
CA SER A 157 1.25 -9.69 -4.35
C SER A 157 0.03 -9.30 -3.53
N SER A 158 0.10 -8.14 -2.86
CA SER A 158 -1.04 -7.55 -2.18
C SER A 158 -1.39 -6.20 -2.82
N PRO A 159 -2.70 -5.88 -2.97
CA PRO A 159 -3.13 -4.65 -3.65
C PRO A 159 -2.61 -3.37 -3.01
N ASP A 160 -2.62 -3.28 -1.69
CA ASP A 160 -2.14 -2.14 -0.89
C ASP A 160 -0.62 -1.95 -0.95
N TYR A 161 0.10 -2.96 -1.44
CA TYR A 161 1.55 -2.95 -1.62
C TYR A 161 1.98 -3.33 -3.06
N GLU A 162 1.23 -2.90 -4.08
CA GLU A 162 1.72 -3.01 -5.46
C GLU A 162 3.09 -2.36 -5.65
N THR A 163 3.38 -1.38 -4.80
CA THR A 163 4.67 -0.70 -4.71
C THR A 163 5.13 -0.76 -3.25
N PRO A 164 5.88 -1.81 -2.86
CA PRO A 164 6.22 -2.05 -1.46
C PRO A 164 7.28 -1.05 -0.95
N PHE A 165 6.82 0.11 -0.50
CA PHE A 165 7.64 1.06 0.25
C PHE A 165 7.70 0.68 1.72
N ARG A 166 8.90 0.72 2.32
CA ARG A 166 9.03 0.54 3.76
C ARG A 166 8.45 1.72 4.52
N ASN A 167 8.71 2.93 4.03
CA ASN A 167 8.17 4.16 4.60
C ASN A 167 7.57 5.01 3.48
N LEU A 168 6.54 5.79 3.80
CA LEU A 168 5.90 6.73 2.87
C LEU A 168 6.85 7.81 2.32
N SER A 169 7.98 8.05 2.98
CA SER A 169 9.01 9.00 2.55
C SER A 169 10.02 8.42 1.54
N ASP A 170 9.97 7.12 1.27
CA ASP A 170 10.92 6.47 0.39
C ASP A 170 10.64 6.88 -1.06
N SER A 171 11.69 7.19 -1.82
CA SER A 171 11.58 7.66 -3.20
C SER A 171 11.64 6.53 -4.24
N ALA A 172 12.02 5.33 -3.83
CA ALA A 172 12.13 4.15 -4.68
C ALA A 172 11.85 2.88 -3.88
N VAL A 173 11.32 1.88 -4.55
CA VAL A 173 11.18 0.53 -4.00
C VAL A 173 12.53 -0.17 -4.08
N ASP A 174 12.90 -0.81 -2.99
CA ASP A 174 14.08 -1.67 -2.92
C ASP A 174 13.69 -3.02 -2.29
N SER A 175 13.29 -3.96 -3.14
CA SER A 175 12.88 -5.30 -2.72
C SER A 175 14.03 -6.17 -2.22
N SER A 176 15.28 -5.72 -2.38
CA SER A 176 16.44 -6.37 -1.74
C SER A 176 16.55 -6.01 -0.25
N LEU A 177 15.94 -4.91 0.18
CA LEU A 177 15.99 -4.43 1.57
C LEU A 177 14.65 -4.55 2.31
N PHE A 178 13.54 -4.65 1.57
CA PHE A 178 12.21 -4.69 2.18
C PHE A 178 11.27 -5.62 1.41
N GLY A 179 10.56 -6.45 2.18
CA GLY A 179 9.52 -7.34 1.66
C GLY A 179 8.35 -7.47 2.63
N MET A 180 7.35 -8.24 2.21
CA MET A 180 6.16 -8.51 2.99
C MET A 180 5.86 -9.99 3.05
N GLY A 181 5.26 -10.41 4.17
CA GLY A 181 4.80 -11.76 4.37
C GLY A 181 3.48 -11.81 5.13
N PHE A 182 2.71 -12.85 4.86
CA PHE A 182 1.45 -13.13 5.53
C PHE A 182 1.54 -14.46 6.26
N LEU A 183 1.07 -14.48 7.50
CA LEU A 183 1.04 -15.64 8.37
C LEU A 183 -0.40 -15.98 8.76
N THR A 184 -0.60 -17.19 9.28
CA THR A 184 -1.83 -17.47 10.01
C THR A 184 -1.96 -16.58 11.23
N ASP A 185 -3.17 -16.24 11.67
CA ASP A 185 -3.42 -15.45 12.88
C ASP A 185 -2.70 -16.03 14.11
N GLY A 186 -2.70 -17.36 14.24
CA GLY A 186 -2.06 -18.05 15.34
C GLY A 186 -0.54 -17.83 15.38
N ASP A 187 0.13 -17.81 14.23
CA ASP A 187 1.58 -17.59 14.16
C ASP A 187 1.92 -16.11 14.32
N TYR A 188 1.09 -15.21 13.78
CA TYR A 188 1.24 -13.78 13.98
C TYR A 188 1.20 -13.42 15.48
N VAL A 189 0.18 -13.92 16.21
CA VAL A 189 0.05 -13.70 17.65
C VAL A 189 1.22 -14.30 18.43
N ARG A 190 1.73 -15.46 18.02
CA ARG A 190 2.92 -16.07 18.64
C ARG A 190 4.17 -15.22 18.45
N LEU A 191 4.42 -14.74 17.24
CA LEU A 191 5.56 -13.85 16.96
C LEU A 191 5.49 -12.57 17.77
N LYS A 192 4.31 -11.95 17.86
CA LYS A 192 4.05 -10.78 18.71
C LYS A 192 4.42 -11.06 20.17
N GLY A 193 4.03 -12.21 20.70
CA GLY A 193 4.31 -12.61 22.08
C GLY A 193 5.81 -12.78 22.41
N GLU A 194 6.65 -13.06 21.41
CA GLU A 194 8.10 -13.24 21.59
C GLU A 194 8.89 -11.94 21.66
N LYS A 195 8.28 -10.80 21.33
CA LYS A 195 8.86 -9.44 21.40
C LYS A 195 10.25 -9.33 20.74
N ARG A 196 10.44 -9.98 19.59
CA ARG A 196 11.69 -9.97 18.81
C ARG A 196 11.59 -9.09 17.57
N ASN A 197 10.52 -8.33 17.45
CA ASN A 197 10.30 -7.37 16.39
C ASN A 197 11.16 -6.11 16.59
N ASP A 198 11.52 -5.47 15.50
CA ASP A 198 12.38 -4.27 15.48
C ASP A 198 11.63 -3.01 15.93
N ARG A 199 10.31 -3.00 15.73
CA ARG A 199 9.42 -1.90 16.09
C ARG A 199 8.18 -2.46 16.79
N SER A 200 7.45 -1.60 17.50
CA SER A 200 6.10 -1.92 17.96
C SER A 200 5.20 -2.29 16.79
N GLU A 201 4.17 -3.06 17.09
CA GLU A 201 3.12 -3.36 16.15
C GLU A 201 2.45 -2.07 15.67
N GLU A 202 2.25 -1.95 14.37
CA GLU A 202 1.50 -0.84 13.79
C GLU A 202 0.03 -1.25 13.64
N TYR A 203 -0.87 -0.46 14.23
CA TYR A 203 -2.31 -0.70 14.17
C TYR A 203 -2.91 0.04 12.99
N ILE A 204 -2.91 -0.62 11.84
CA ILE A 204 -3.49 -0.10 10.59
C ILE A 204 -4.85 -0.74 10.40
N TYR A 205 -5.86 0.06 10.06
CA TYR A 205 -7.19 -0.41 9.68
C TYR A 205 -7.46 -0.03 8.23
N ALA A 206 -7.63 -1.03 7.39
CA ALA A 206 -8.20 -0.84 6.07
C ALA A 206 -9.73 -0.71 6.18
N TYR A 207 -10.33 0.12 5.34
CA TYR A 207 -11.77 0.29 5.36
C TYR A 207 -12.39 0.34 3.96
N ARG A 208 -13.65 -0.10 3.89
CA ARG A 208 -14.53 0.15 2.76
C ARG A 208 -15.82 0.78 3.25
N LEU A 209 -16.30 1.77 2.50
CA LEU A 209 -17.48 2.54 2.86
C LEU A 209 -18.71 2.03 2.10
N LYS A 210 -19.81 1.85 2.81
CA LYS A 210 -21.12 1.70 2.19
C LYS A 210 -21.63 3.08 1.77
N GLU A 211 -22.61 3.13 0.87
CA GLU A 211 -23.22 4.38 0.40
C GLU A 211 -23.83 5.26 1.51
N THR A 212 -23.90 4.73 2.74
CA THR A 212 -24.50 5.39 3.90
C THR A 212 -23.56 6.37 4.62
N ILE A 213 -22.25 6.30 4.38
CA ILE A 213 -21.24 7.12 5.06
C ILE A 213 -20.18 7.60 4.08
N THR A 214 -19.68 8.80 4.28
CA THR A 214 -18.61 9.42 3.50
C THR A 214 -17.26 9.36 4.23
N GLN A 215 -16.16 9.48 3.49
CA GLN A 215 -14.81 9.59 4.09
C GLN A 215 -14.69 10.74 5.09
N GLN A 216 -15.39 11.85 4.83
CA GLN A 216 -15.35 13.00 5.72
C GLN A 216 -16.05 12.70 7.07
N GLU A 217 -17.19 12.03 7.02
CA GLU A 217 -17.92 11.62 8.24
C GLU A 217 -17.13 10.57 9.04
N LEU A 218 -16.48 9.62 8.34
CA LEU A 218 -15.57 8.67 9.01
C LEU A 218 -14.42 9.40 9.71
N LYS A 219 -13.79 10.36 9.02
CA LYS A 219 -12.70 11.16 9.60
C LYS A 219 -13.14 11.93 10.85
N GLU A 220 -14.33 12.54 10.83
CA GLU A 220 -14.89 13.25 11.97
C GLU A 220 -15.12 12.30 13.15
N LYS A 221 -15.68 11.11 12.90
CA LYS A 221 -15.85 10.07 13.93
C LYS A 221 -14.53 9.60 14.53
N LEU A 222 -13.51 9.35 13.68
CA LEU A 222 -12.17 8.95 14.16
C LEU A 222 -11.49 10.04 15.00
N GLN A 223 -11.78 11.33 14.75
CA GLN A 223 -11.28 12.44 15.56
C GLN A 223 -11.99 12.61 16.90
N GLU A 224 -13.19 12.05 17.03
CA GLU A 224 -13.98 12.05 18.27
C GLU A 224 -13.65 10.85 19.19
N LEU A 225 -12.82 9.88 18.71
CA LEU A 225 -12.38 8.77 19.55
C LEU A 225 -11.53 9.30 20.71
N ASP A 226 -11.97 9.00 21.91
CA ASP A 226 -11.28 9.36 23.16
C ASP A 226 -10.29 8.23 23.49
N MET A 227 -9.02 8.41 23.10
CA MET A 227 -7.96 7.45 23.42
C MET A 227 -7.37 7.80 24.77
N GLU A 228 -7.67 6.99 25.78
CA GLU A 228 -7.11 7.15 27.12
C GLU A 228 -5.65 6.67 27.13
N GLU A 229 -4.75 7.51 27.66
CA GLU A 229 -3.30 7.22 27.76
C GLU A 229 -3.03 5.92 28.54
N GLU A 230 -3.91 5.57 29.49
CA GLU A 230 -3.80 4.38 30.33
C GLU A 230 -4.04 3.05 29.58
N GLU A 231 -4.69 3.09 28.40
CA GLU A 231 -4.94 1.92 27.55
C GLU A 231 -3.75 1.57 26.65
N ILE A 232 -2.72 2.41 26.62
CA ILE A 232 -1.55 2.24 25.78
C ILE A 232 -0.54 1.33 26.49
N ASP A 233 -0.63 0.02 26.26
CA ASP A 233 0.33 -0.98 26.80
C ASP A 233 1.56 -1.17 25.86
N ASP A 234 1.82 -0.23 24.97
CA ASP A 234 2.96 -0.27 24.09
C ASP A 234 4.15 0.51 24.67
N ARG A 235 5.20 -0.24 25.04
CA ARG A 235 6.44 0.32 25.60
C ARG A 235 7.07 1.37 24.67
N TYR A 236 7.02 1.19 23.36
CA TYR A 236 7.62 2.12 22.38
C TYR A 236 6.78 3.39 22.25
N PHE A 237 5.46 3.28 22.36
CA PHE A 237 4.59 4.44 22.40
C PHE A 237 4.81 5.24 23.67
N GLN A 238 4.90 4.61 24.83
CA GLN A 238 5.21 5.28 26.09
C GLN A 238 6.56 6.01 26.02
N GLU A 239 7.62 5.35 25.53
CA GLU A 239 8.92 5.98 25.32
C GLU A 239 8.87 7.14 24.27
N TYR A 240 8.05 6.99 23.22
CA TYR A 240 7.82 8.03 22.22
C TYR A 240 7.04 9.21 22.79
N TRP A 241 5.99 8.93 23.55
CA TRP A 241 5.15 9.94 24.18
C TRP A 241 5.89 10.74 25.24
N GLU A 242 6.61 10.08 26.13
CA GLU A 242 7.47 10.73 27.10
C GLU A 242 8.51 11.65 26.44
N ARG A 243 9.12 11.18 25.38
CA ARG A 243 10.11 11.96 24.61
C ARG A 243 9.47 13.12 23.83
N THR A 244 8.26 12.98 23.35
CA THR A 244 7.53 13.97 22.55
C THR A 244 6.80 14.95 23.46
N GLY A 245 6.19 14.47 24.53
CA GLY A 245 5.55 15.27 25.56
C GLY A 245 6.55 16.20 26.24
N GLY A 246 7.71 15.68 26.62
CA GLY A 246 8.79 16.53 27.16
C GLY A 246 9.23 17.61 26.19
N LYS A 247 9.33 17.33 24.89
CA LYS A 247 9.63 18.35 23.87
C LYS A 247 8.52 19.37 23.68
N LEU A 248 7.26 18.96 23.83
CA LEU A 248 6.10 19.86 23.73
C LEU A 248 6.07 20.84 24.91
N ASP A 249 6.40 20.38 26.10
CA ASP A 249 6.51 21.25 27.30
C ASP A 249 7.70 22.20 27.19
N ASP A 250 8.83 21.74 26.68
CA ASP A 250 9.98 22.60 26.39
C ASP A 250 9.64 23.66 25.33
N PHE A 251 8.86 23.29 24.30
CA PHE A 251 8.42 24.21 23.25
C PHE A 251 7.39 25.22 23.77
N LYS A 252 6.44 24.80 24.62
CA LYS A 252 5.51 25.70 25.30
C LYS A 252 6.27 26.71 26.18
N LYS A 253 7.24 26.22 26.96
CA LYS A 253 8.05 27.09 27.81
C LYS A 253 8.87 28.09 27.00
N ALA A 254 9.43 27.68 25.85
CA ALA A 254 10.14 28.60 24.95
C ALA A 254 9.20 29.64 24.31
N LEU A 255 7.94 29.29 24.02
CA LEU A 255 6.91 30.22 23.54
C LEU A 255 6.52 31.25 24.63
N ASP A 256 6.36 30.80 25.86
CA ASP A 256 6.05 31.68 26.99
C ASP A 256 7.20 32.66 27.26
N GLU A 257 8.48 32.18 27.25
CA GLU A 257 9.68 33.02 27.36
C GLU A 257 9.80 34.04 26.20
N LEU A 258 9.39 33.67 24.98
CA LEU A 258 9.34 34.59 23.83
C LEU A 258 8.22 35.63 23.96
N ALA A 259 7.07 35.26 24.49
CA ALA A 259 5.94 36.16 24.74
C ALA A 259 6.30 37.20 25.81
N ASP A 260 6.90 36.75 26.94
CA ASP A 260 7.37 37.63 28.01
C ASP A 260 8.44 38.59 27.52
N GLY A 261 9.41 38.12 26.70
CA GLY A 261 10.45 38.96 26.09
C GLY A 261 9.93 39.97 25.06
N ALA A 262 8.82 39.66 24.37
CA ALA A 262 8.14 40.60 23.48
C ALA A 262 7.39 41.69 24.25
N GLU A 263 6.78 41.36 25.39
CA GLU A 263 6.11 42.31 26.26
C GLU A 263 7.10 43.30 26.93
N GLU A 264 8.26 42.80 27.36
CA GLU A 264 9.35 43.67 27.89
C GLU A 264 9.89 44.64 26.84
N LEU A 265 9.87 44.28 25.54
CA LEU A 265 10.32 45.12 24.42
C LEU A 265 9.28 46.21 24.04
N GLU A 266 7.98 46.02 24.34
CA GLU A 266 6.92 47.00 24.13
C GLU A 266 6.84 48.03 25.26
N GLU A 267 7.30 47.69 26.47
CA GLU A 267 7.28 48.58 27.64
C GLU A 267 8.57 49.46 27.78
N GLY A 268 9.61 49.21 27.01
CA GLY A 268 10.90 49.96 27.02
C GLY A 268 11.02 50.94 25.87
#